data_8b75a9d881afc90a1af60843979b8445
#
_entry.id   8b75a9d881afc90a1af60843979b8445
#
_cell.length_a   1.000
_cell.length_b   1.000
_cell.length_c   1.000
_cell.angle_alpha   90.00
_cell.angle_beta   90.00
_cell.angle_gamma   90.00
#
_symmetry.space_group_name_H-M   'P 1'
#
loop_
_entity.id
_entity.type
_entity.pdbx_description
1 polymer ?
#
loop_
_entity_poly.entity_id
_entity_poly.type
_entity_poly.pdbx_seq_one_letter_code
_entity_poly.pdbx_strand_id
1 'polypeptide(L)'
;MNTQDISTDAKYVNRYYMTEVDSFEDSIYCHHAIIAENHISEHWHDKDQFLYTEGGVVFVTTEEKSYFLPARHYLWIPAGIKHSIHPSTPEVVMRNLYFPKAANDAPFYSKMGIYPVNDLLIELIMFTNRWNGNIFPVEEPKYSIATAFKLILPELSLHELPLALPY
;
A
#
# COMPACT_ATOMS: atom_id res chain seq x y z
N MET A 1 -2.32 20.36 -19.27
CA MET A 1 -2.98 19.06 -19.25
C MET A 1 -4.48 19.27 -19.17
N ASN A 2 -5.21 18.67 -20.08
CA ASN A 2 -6.65 18.84 -20.14
C ASN A 2 -7.31 18.05 -19.00
N THR A 3 -8.20 18.69 -18.27
CA THR A 3 -8.93 18.05 -17.17
C THR A 3 -9.73 16.83 -17.62
N GLN A 4 -10.12 16.78 -18.88
CA GLN A 4 -10.84 15.62 -19.43
C GLN A 4 -9.97 14.37 -19.50
N ASP A 5 -8.67 14.54 -19.75
CA ASP A 5 -7.77 13.39 -19.83
C ASP A 5 -7.57 12.71 -18.48
N ILE A 6 -7.60 13.49 -17.42
CA ILE A 6 -7.47 12.96 -16.06
C ILE A 6 -8.73 12.20 -15.65
N SER A 7 -9.91 12.73 -16.01
CA SER A 7 -11.18 12.14 -15.60
C SER A 7 -11.58 10.91 -16.43
N THR A 8 -11.06 10.77 -17.65
CA THR A 8 -11.44 9.69 -18.55
C THR A 8 -10.47 8.53 -18.55
N ASP A 9 -9.26 8.69 -18.00
CA ASP A 9 -8.26 7.65 -18.00
C ASP A 9 -7.63 7.47 -16.64
N ALA A 10 -8.33 6.72 -15.76
CA ALA A 10 -7.80 6.35 -14.47
C ALA A 10 -6.52 5.52 -14.58
N LYS A 11 -6.34 4.78 -15.69
CA LYS A 11 -5.09 4.03 -15.93
C LYS A 11 -3.90 4.98 -16.05
N TYR A 12 -4.09 6.13 -16.67
CA TYR A 12 -3.03 7.13 -16.82
C TYR A 12 -2.62 7.70 -15.46
N VAL A 13 -3.59 8.05 -14.61
CA VAL A 13 -3.32 8.55 -13.25
C VAL A 13 -2.63 7.51 -12.40
N ASN A 14 -3.10 6.26 -12.47
CA ASN A 14 -2.50 5.15 -11.72
C ASN A 14 -1.08 4.86 -12.21
N ARG A 15 -0.85 4.93 -13.52
CA ARG A 15 0.48 4.73 -14.10
C ARG A 15 1.45 5.80 -13.63
N TYR A 16 1.01 7.06 -13.58
CA TYR A 16 1.84 8.15 -13.07
C TYR A 16 2.22 7.93 -11.61
N TYR A 17 1.25 7.58 -10.80
CA TYR A 17 1.45 7.31 -9.39
C TYR A 17 2.45 6.15 -9.17
N MET A 18 2.30 5.07 -9.92
CA MET A 18 3.19 3.91 -9.80
C MET A 18 4.61 4.23 -10.26
N THR A 19 4.75 5.10 -11.26
CA THR A 19 6.06 5.57 -11.69
C THR A 19 6.74 6.36 -10.57
N GLU A 20 5.97 7.18 -9.85
CA GLU A 20 6.50 7.96 -8.74
C GLU A 20 7.01 7.07 -7.59
N VAL A 21 6.37 5.95 -7.34
CA VAL A 21 6.77 5.03 -6.26
C VAL A 21 8.24 4.64 -6.39
N ASP A 22 8.68 4.33 -7.59
CA ASP A 22 10.03 3.82 -7.85
C ASP A 22 10.99 4.88 -8.38
N SER A 23 10.60 6.16 -8.40
CA SER A 23 11.45 7.23 -8.93
C SER A 23 12.77 7.39 -8.16
N PHE A 24 12.76 7.09 -6.87
CA PHE A 24 13.94 7.19 -6.01
C PHE A 24 14.07 5.91 -5.20
N GLU A 25 15.24 5.30 -5.29
CA GLU A 25 15.49 3.99 -4.70
C GLU A 25 15.35 3.98 -3.17
N ASP A 26 15.79 5.04 -2.52
CA ASP A 26 15.88 5.10 -1.06
C ASP A 26 14.75 5.87 -0.38
N SER A 27 13.79 6.41 -1.14
CA SER A 27 12.68 7.14 -0.55
C SER A 27 11.58 6.18 -0.07
N ILE A 28 10.87 6.62 0.97
CA ILE A 28 9.59 6.02 1.35
C ILE A 28 8.51 6.82 0.63
N TYR A 29 7.61 6.15 -0.06
CA TYR A 29 6.55 6.82 -0.80
C TYR A 29 5.23 6.65 -0.06
N CYS A 30 4.56 7.77 0.19
CA CYS A 30 3.30 7.80 0.92
C CYS A 30 2.19 8.28 0.01
N HIS A 31 1.09 7.53 -0.08
CA HIS A 31 -0.01 7.87 -0.98
C HIS A 31 -1.36 7.45 -0.41
N HIS A 32 -2.17 8.44 -0.11
CA HIS A 32 -3.54 8.26 0.38
C HIS A 32 -4.50 8.85 -0.63
N ALA A 33 -5.38 8.03 -1.19
CA ALA A 33 -6.29 8.50 -2.26
C ALA A 33 -7.54 7.64 -2.36
N ILE A 34 -8.59 8.22 -2.91
CA ILE A 34 -9.80 7.49 -3.26
C ILE A 34 -9.53 6.79 -4.60
N ILE A 35 -9.82 5.49 -4.67
CA ILE A 35 -9.68 4.72 -5.91
C ILE A 35 -10.79 5.08 -6.90
N ALA A 36 -11.93 5.54 -6.41
CA ALA A 36 -13.15 5.76 -7.19
C ALA A 36 -13.69 4.43 -7.76
N GLU A 37 -14.21 4.45 -8.99
CA GLU A 37 -14.79 3.25 -9.60
C GLU A 37 -13.78 2.41 -10.35
N ASN A 38 -12.54 2.89 -10.44
CA ASN A 38 -11.56 2.28 -11.32
C ASN A 38 -10.68 1.31 -10.54
N HIS A 39 -10.41 0.18 -11.16
CA HIS A 39 -9.43 -0.75 -10.62
C HIS A 39 -8.01 -0.29 -11.00
N ILE A 40 -7.04 -0.75 -10.24
CA ILE A 40 -5.64 -0.58 -10.57
C ILE A 40 -5.19 -1.83 -11.33
N SER A 41 -4.77 -1.63 -12.60
CA SER A 41 -4.35 -2.71 -13.48
C SER A 41 -3.12 -3.44 -12.93
N GLU A 42 -2.89 -4.64 -13.44
CA GLU A 42 -1.72 -5.41 -13.05
C GLU A 42 -0.44 -4.59 -13.21
N HIS A 43 0.35 -4.57 -12.14
CA HIS A 43 1.61 -3.86 -12.06
C HIS A 43 2.47 -4.47 -10.97
N TRP A 44 3.72 -4.05 -10.92
CA TRP A 44 4.61 -4.33 -9.78
C TRP A 44 5.47 -3.09 -9.53
N HIS A 45 6.12 -3.07 -8.38
CA HIS A 45 7.08 -2.02 -8.02
C HIS A 45 8.23 -2.62 -7.23
N ASP A 46 9.32 -1.87 -7.15
CA ASP A 46 10.55 -2.33 -6.51
C ASP A 46 10.56 -2.10 -5.00
N LYS A 47 9.50 -1.50 -4.47
CA LYS A 47 9.31 -1.28 -3.04
C LYS A 47 8.24 -2.20 -2.49
N ASP A 48 8.38 -2.55 -1.21
CA ASP A 48 7.34 -3.26 -0.49
C ASP A 48 6.17 -2.32 -0.21
N GLN A 49 4.95 -2.83 -0.26
CA GLN A 49 3.75 -2.01 -0.08
C GLN A 49 2.98 -2.43 1.16
N PHE A 50 2.66 -1.43 1.99
CA PHE A 50 1.64 -1.51 3.02
C PHE A 50 0.35 -0.95 2.44
N LEU A 51 -0.72 -1.73 2.45
CA LEU A 51 -2.03 -1.33 1.90
C LEU A 51 -3.12 -1.48 2.95
N TYR A 52 -3.77 -0.37 3.27
CA TYR A 52 -4.93 -0.32 4.16
C TYR A 52 -6.06 0.41 3.46
N THR A 53 -7.31 0.03 3.72
CA THR A 53 -8.46 0.65 3.06
C THR A 53 -9.52 1.08 4.06
N GLU A 54 -10.24 2.14 3.69
CA GLU A 54 -11.38 2.68 4.45
C GLU A 54 -12.54 2.93 3.50
N GLY A 55 -13.76 2.88 4.04
CA GLY A 55 -14.96 3.18 3.25
C GLY A 55 -15.39 2.08 2.31
N GLY A 56 -14.80 0.91 2.44
CA GLY A 56 -15.08 -0.27 1.63
C GLY A 56 -13.89 -1.20 1.66
N VAL A 57 -13.92 -2.23 0.85
CA VAL A 57 -12.88 -3.25 0.78
C VAL A 57 -12.32 -3.35 -0.63
N VAL A 58 -11.16 -3.96 -0.76
CA VAL A 58 -10.57 -4.24 -2.06
C VAL A 58 -10.26 -5.71 -2.21
N PHE A 59 -10.26 -6.17 -3.45
CA PHE A 59 -9.72 -7.46 -3.84
C PHE A 59 -8.38 -7.21 -4.51
N VAL A 60 -7.37 -7.93 -4.07
CA VAL A 60 -6.03 -7.85 -4.66
C VAL A 60 -5.73 -9.18 -5.32
N THR A 61 -5.51 -9.16 -6.62
CA THR A 61 -5.31 -10.37 -7.41
C THR A 61 -3.87 -10.45 -7.86
N THR A 62 -3.24 -11.60 -7.60
CA THR A 62 -1.91 -11.95 -8.13
C THR A 62 -2.08 -13.07 -9.14
N GLU A 63 -0.98 -13.53 -9.74
CA GLU A 63 -1.02 -14.67 -10.67
C GLU A 63 -1.54 -15.94 -10.00
N GLU A 64 -1.32 -16.07 -8.69
CA GLU A 64 -1.65 -17.30 -7.98
C GLU A 64 -2.96 -17.23 -7.21
N LYS A 65 -3.31 -16.06 -6.67
CA LYS A 65 -4.42 -15.95 -5.71
C LYS A 65 -5.12 -14.62 -5.78
N SER A 66 -6.37 -14.61 -5.31
CA SER A 66 -7.09 -13.38 -5.00
C SER A 66 -7.18 -13.23 -3.49
N TYR A 67 -6.89 -12.03 -3.01
CA TYR A 67 -6.94 -11.69 -1.60
C TYR A 67 -8.10 -10.74 -1.37
N PHE A 68 -8.94 -11.05 -0.41
CA PHE A 68 -9.97 -10.15 0.07
C PHE A 68 -9.40 -9.39 1.27
N LEU A 69 -9.30 -8.08 1.16
CA LEU A 69 -8.79 -7.25 2.25
C LEU A 69 -9.97 -6.67 3.04
N PRO A 70 -10.30 -7.23 4.20
CA PRO A 70 -11.44 -6.76 4.98
C PRO A 70 -11.12 -5.48 5.73
N ALA A 71 -12.17 -4.84 6.27
CA ALA A 71 -12.02 -3.68 7.13
C ALA A 71 -11.10 -3.98 8.31
N ARG A 72 -10.34 -2.98 8.75
CA ARG A 72 -9.44 -3.04 9.90
C ARG A 72 -8.33 -4.09 9.77
N HIS A 73 -7.94 -4.37 8.51
CA HIS A 73 -6.79 -5.21 8.19
C HIS A 73 -5.93 -4.50 7.16
N TYR A 74 -4.66 -4.84 7.12
CA TYR A 74 -3.77 -4.38 6.06
C TYR A 74 -3.20 -5.57 5.31
N LEU A 75 -2.81 -5.34 4.07
CA LEU A 75 -2.10 -6.32 3.25
C LEU A 75 -0.67 -5.84 3.06
N TRP A 76 0.27 -6.73 3.30
CA TRP A 76 1.67 -6.49 2.96
C TRP A 76 1.96 -7.15 1.62
N ILE A 77 2.45 -6.36 0.66
CA ILE A 77 2.78 -6.82 -0.69
C ILE A 77 4.27 -6.63 -0.91
N PRO A 78 5.05 -7.73 -0.96
CA PRO A 78 6.49 -7.62 -1.22
C PRO A 78 6.80 -7.05 -2.60
N ALA A 79 7.96 -6.41 -2.71
CA ALA A 79 8.47 -5.89 -3.97
C ALA A 79 8.52 -6.97 -5.06
N GLY A 80 8.21 -6.59 -6.29
CA GLY A 80 8.27 -7.48 -7.44
C GLY A 80 7.05 -8.37 -7.67
N ILE A 81 6.10 -8.39 -6.74
CA ILE A 81 4.89 -9.19 -6.90
C ILE A 81 3.91 -8.46 -7.82
N LYS A 82 3.58 -9.08 -8.94
CA LYS A 82 2.57 -8.55 -9.87
C LYS A 82 1.20 -8.68 -9.24
N HIS A 83 0.46 -7.59 -9.23
CA HIS A 83 -0.86 -7.55 -8.62
C HIS A 83 -1.76 -6.48 -9.26
N SER A 84 -3.05 -6.70 -9.13
CA SER A 84 -4.08 -5.72 -9.50
C SER A 84 -4.98 -5.50 -8.30
N ILE A 85 -5.63 -4.33 -8.24
CA ILE A 85 -6.47 -3.95 -7.10
C ILE A 85 -7.84 -3.55 -7.62
N HIS A 86 -8.89 -4.16 -7.05
CA HIS A 86 -10.27 -3.93 -7.44
C HIS A 86 -11.08 -3.46 -6.23
N PRO A 87 -11.56 -2.22 -6.22
CA PRO A 87 -12.39 -1.74 -5.11
C PRO A 87 -13.79 -2.34 -5.18
N SER A 88 -14.39 -2.57 -4.02
CA SER A 88 -15.77 -3.07 -3.91
C SER A 88 -16.81 -1.97 -4.13
N THR A 89 -16.42 -0.72 -3.86
CA THR A 89 -17.30 0.45 -4.00
C THR A 89 -16.48 1.61 -4.54
N PRO A 90 -17.14 2.64 -5.13
CA PRO A 90 -16.41 3.78 -5.69
C PRO A 90 -15.80 4.72 -4.65
N GLU A 91 -16.07 4.51 -3.36
CA GLU A 91 -15.63 5.43 -2.32
C GLU A 91 -14.49 4.90 -1.45
N VAL A 92 -13.85 3.82 -1.89
CA VAL A 92 -12.76 3.23 -1.12
C VAL A 92 -11.55 4.16 -1.08
N VAL A 93 -11.11 4.49 0.12
CA VAL A 93 -9.87 5.22 0.34
C VAL A 93 -8.75 4.21 0.53
N MET A 94 -7.73 4.28 -0.31
CA MET A 94 -6.51 3.51 -0.14
C MET A 94 -5.48 4.33 0.59
N ARG A 95 -4.88 3.74 1.61
CA ARG A 95 -3.77 4.34 2.35
C ARG A 95 -2.56 3.46 2.18
N ASN A 96 -1.59 3.99 1.45
CA ASN A 96 -0.42 3.23 1.02
C ASN A 96 0.87 3.84 1.54
N LEU A 97 1.76 2.98 2.02
CA LEU A 97 3.15 3.34 2.23
C LEU A 97 4.00 2.32 1.48
N TYR A 98 5.00 2.83 0.76
CA TYR A 98 5.92 2.00 -0.01
C TYR A 98 7.31 2.18 0.56
N PHE A 99 7.93 1.06 0.94
CA PHE A 99 9.21 1.07 1.63
C PHE A 99 10.29 0.43 0.77
N PRO A 100 11.48 1.03 0.70
CA PRO A 100 12.60 0.37 0.03
C PRO A 100 13.00 -0.89 0.78
N LYS A 101 13.43 -1.91 0.05
CA LYS A 101 13.97 -3.11 0.66
C LYS A 101 15.30 -2.79 1.33
N ALA A 102 15.51 -3.36 2.51
CA ALA A 102 16.77 -3.30 3.21
C ALA A 102 17.43 -4.68 3.23
N ALA A 103 18.76 -4.70 3.16
CA ALA A 103 19.51 -5.95 3.10
C ALA A 103 19.29 -6.86 4.32
N ASN A 104 18.96 -6.26 5.46
CA ASN A 104 18.74 -6.97 6.71
C ASN A 104 17.26 -7.08 7.10
N ASP A 105 16.35 -6.94 6.15
CA ASP A 105 14.92 -7.08 6.42
C ASP A 105 14.58 -8.46 6.95
N ALA A 106 13.71 -8.50 7.95
CA ALA A 106 13.22 -9.75 8.53
C ALA A 106 12.41 -10.55 7.51
N PRO A 107 12.33 -11.88 7.66
CA PRO A 107 11.53 -12.71 6.75
C PRO A 107 10.06 -12.31 6.63
N PHE A 108 9.52 -11.63 7.64
CA PHE A 108 8.16 -11.10 7.64
C PHE A 108 7.85 -10.33 6.35
N TYR A 109 8.80 -9.52 5.88
CA TYR A 109 8.59 -8.63 4.74
C TYR A 109 8.68 -9.33 3.38
N SER A 110 9.07 -10.58 3.34
CA SER A 110 9.24 -11.33 2.09
C SER A 110 7.97 -12.07 1.65
N LYS A 111 6.91 -12.03 2.44
CA LYS A 111 5.67 -12.78 2.16
C LYS A 111 4.46 -11.85 2.13
N MET A 112 3.53 -12.12 1.22
CA MET A 112 2.21 -11.50 1.29
C MET A 112 1.50 -12.00 2.54
N GLY A 113 0.81 -11.07 3.23
CA GLY A 113 0.06 -11.43 4.42
C GLY A 113 -0.97 -10.37 4.75
N ILE A 114 -2.09 -10.80 5.33
CA ILE A 114 -3.16 -9.95 5.82
C ILE A 114 -3.18 -10.00 7.34
N TYR A 115 -3.11 -8.85 7.97
CA TYR A 115 -2.98 -8.74 9.42
C TYR A 115 -3.97 -7.73 9.99
N PRO A 116 -4.48 -7.96 11.21
CA PRO A 116 -5.37 -6.98 11.84
C PRO A 116 -4.61 -5.69 12.19
N VAL A 117 -5.34 -4.59 12.14
CA VAL A 117 -4.82 -3.27 12.48
C VAL A 117 -5.33 -2.90 13.86
N ASN A 118 -4.43 -2.67 14.81
CA ASN A 118 -4.78 -2.23 16.15
C ASN A 118 -4.87 -0.70 16.20
N ASP A 119 -5.27 -0.17 17.37
CA ASP A 119 -5.48 1.27 17.53
C ASP A 119 -4.21 2.08 17.31
N LEU A 120 -3.07 1.58 17.77
CA LEU A 120 -1.79 2.27 17.55
C LEU A 120 -1.47 2.36 16.05
N LEU A 121 -1.64 1.28 15.33
CA LEU A 121 -1.34 1.26 13.89
C LEU A 121 -2.31 2.17 13.12
N ILE A 122 -3.59 2.20 13.49
CA ILE A 122 -4.55 3.13 12.88
C ILE A 122 -4.08 4.57 13.07
N GLU A 123 -3.67 4.94 14.28
CA GLU A 123 -3.21 6.30 14.56
C GLU A 123 -1.95 6.63 13.74
N LEU A 124 -1.04 5.67 13.61
CA LEU A 124 0.16 5.87 12.77
C LEU A 124 -0.21 6.05 11.30
N ILE A 125 -1.14 5.25 10.78
CA ILE A 125 -1.63 5.39 9.40
C ILE A 125 -2.21 6.80 9.20
N MET A 126 -3.06 7.24 10.10
CA MET A 126 -3.68 8.56 10.00
C MET A 126 -2.66 9.67 10.14
N PHE A 127 -1.64 9.47 10.96
CA PHE A 127 -0.55 10.44 11.08
C PHE A 127 0.17 10.63 9.74
N THR A 128 0.39 9.55 8.98
CA THR A 128 1.05 9.63 7.68
C THR A 128 0.21 10.30 6.60
N ASN A 129 -1.08 10.51 6.84
CA ASN A 129 -1.97 11.18 5.88
C ASN A 129 -1.54 12.63 5.61
N ARG A 130 -0.78 13.25 6.50
CA ARG A 130 -0.21 14.59 6.30
C ARG A 130 0.95 14.61 5.31
N TRP A 131 1.49 13.44 4.98
CA TRP A 131 2.59 13.30 4.05
C TRP A 131 2.07 12.76 2.72
N ASN A 132 2.55 13.33 1.63
CA ASN A 132 2.15 12.90 0.31
C ASN A 132 3.36 12.90 -0.60
N GLY A 133 3.62 11.77 -1.24
CA GLY A 133 4.77 11.60 -2.12
C GLY A 133 5.99 11.06 -1.41
N ASN A 134 7.16 11.40 -1.93
CA ASN A 134 8.43 10.86 -1.46
C ASN A 134 8.87 11.47 -0.14
N ILE A 135 9.35 10.60 0.74
CA ILE A 135 10.01 11.00 1.98
C ILE A 135 11.46 10.53 1.87
N PHE A 136 12.38 11.47 1.85
CA PHE A 136 13.81 11.18 1.65
C PHE A 136 14.53 10.99 2.98
N PRO A 137 15.64 10.22 2.99
CA PRO A 137 16.40 9.98 4.24
C PRO A 137 16.84 11.23 4.97
N VAL A 138 17.04 12.35 4.26
CA VAL A 138 17.44 13.62 4.89
C VAL A 138 16.28 14.35 5.57
N GLU A 139 15.05 13.93 5.33
CA GLU A 139 13.86 14.60 5.87
C GLU A 139 13.53 14.07 7.26
N GLU A 140 14.26 14.55 8.26
CA GLU A 140 14.05 14.15 9.65
C GLU A 140 13.15 15.16 10.39
N PRO A 141 12.33 14.71 11.34
CA PRO A 141 12.14 13.32 11.83
C PRO A 141 11.20 12.46 10.97
N LYS A 142 10.67 12.98 9.90
CA LYS A 142 9.67 12.32 9.06
C LYS A 142 10.12 10.94 8.58
N TYR A 143 11.34 10.84 8.07
CA TYR A 143 11.87 9.58 7.56
C TYR A 143 12.04 8.54 8.66
N SER A 144 12.51 8.96 9.84
CA SER A 144 12.65 8.06 10.99
C SER A 144 11.30 7.54 11.48
N ILE A 145 10.28 8.39 11.49
CA ILE A 145 8.93 7.98 11.89
C ILE A 145 8.37 6.96 10.88
N ALA A 146 8.53 7.22 9.59
CA ALA A 146 8.07 6.30 8.55
C ALA A 146 8.82 4.98 8.59
N THR A 147 10.12 5.00 8.86
CA THR A 147 10.92 3.79 9.03
C THR A 147 10.45 3.00 10.26
N ALA A 148 10.17 3.68 11.36
CA ALA A 148 9.66 3.03 12.56
C ALA A 148 8.30 2.37 12.30
N PHE A 149 7.46 2.99 11.47
CA PHE A 149 6.19 2.38 11.05
C PHE A 149 6.43 1.00 10.45
N LYS A 150 7.37 0.88 9.51
CA LYS A 150 7.73 -0.41 8.93
C LYS A 150 8.24 -1.38 9.98
N LEU A 151 9.17 -0.93 10.82
CA LEU A 151 9.86 -1.80 11.76
C LEU A 151 8.95 -2.35 12.85
N ILE A 152 7.86 -1.66 13.19
CA ILE A 152 6.94 -2.14 14.22
C ILE A 152 5.96 -3.19 13.70
N LEU A 153 5.80 -3.33 12.40
CA LEU A 153 4.79 -4.23 11.82
C LEU A 153 4.90 -5.67 12.29
N PRO A 154 6.08 -6.30 12.33
CA PRO A 154 6.18 -7.68 12.82
C PRO A 154 5.72 -7.83 14.27
N GLU A 155 5.98 -6.83 15.11
CA GLU A 155 5.56 -6.83 16.51
C GLU A 155 4.04 -6.77 16.67
N LEU A 156 3.39 -5.99 15.79
CA LEU A 156 1.95 -5.78 15.85
C LEU A 156 1.15 -6.82 15.09
N SER A 157 1.82 -7.66 14.28
CA SER A 157 1.17 -8.53 13.30
C SER A 157 1.38 -10.00 13.63
N LEU A 158 1.09 -10.38 14.88
CA LEU A 158 1.32 -11.71 15.38
C LEU A 158 0.30 -12.74 14.88
N HIS A 159 -0.85 -12.28 14.43
CA HIS A 159 -1.95 -13.17 14.03
C HIS A 159 -2.36 -12.89 12.59
N GLU A 160 -1.73 -13.61 11.66
CA GLU A 160 -2.08 -13.49 10.25
C GLU A 160 -3.49 -14.04 10.01
N LEU A 161 -4.29 -13.27 9.28
CA LEU A 161 -5.58 -13.75 8.81
C LEU A 161 -5.34 -14.84 7.77
N PRO A 162 -6.05 -15.98 7.84
CA PRO A 162 -5.96 -16.99 6.79
C PRO A 162 -6.19 -16.35 5.41
N LEU A 163 -5.42 -16.81 4.44
CA LEU A 163 -5.51 -16.29 3.09
C LEU A 163 -6.91 -16.44 2.52
N ALA A 164 -7.19 -15.62 1.51
CA ALA A 164 -8.49 -15.51 0.91
C ALA A 164 -9.11 -16.87 0.62
N LEU A 165 -10.39 -16.96 0.90
CA LEU A 165 -11.15 -18.15 0.59
C LEU A 165 -11.13 -18.39 -0.91
N PRO A 166 -10.95 -19.62 -1.37
CA PRO A 166 -11.15 -19.94 -2.76
C PRO A 166 -12.61 -19.70 -3.11
N TYR A 167 -12.84 -19.01 -4.19
CA TYR A 167 -14.18 -18.78 -4.67
C TYR A 167 -14.65 -19.96 -5.50
#